data_ee10ddde4f860a7ad14e245189c65dd1
#
_entry.id   ee10ddde4f860a7ad14e245189c65dd1
#
_cell.length_a   1.000
_cell.length_b   1.000
_cell.length_c   1.000
_cell.angle_alpha   90.00
_cell.angle_beta   90.00
_cell.angle_gamma   90.00
#
_symmetry.space_group_name_H-M   'P 1'
#
loop_
_entity.id
_entity.type
_entity.pdbx_description
1 polymer ?
#
loop_
_entity_poly.entity_id
_entity_poly.type
_entity_poly.pdbx_seq_one_letter_code
_entity_poly.pdbx_strand_id
1 'polypeptide(L)'
;RGSMPVVFGAPGRYVQGPGELGHLGARVAHLGHRAFIVLDPGTDGRVGQTVDEGFSGCESASKPVFRVYDGPCSERACRGLARACVQLKCDCVVGMGGGKMLDIAKAVAYYAELPLCVAPTVASSDAPCSALSVLYDDGGSFDKYLHLDRAPDLVVVDSAVIARAPAHLLVAGMGDALATYFEARACRESAGENELAGASDVAAMALARSCFEVLMADGLQAKAAV
;
A
#
# COMPACT_ATOMS: atom_id res chain seq x y z
N ARG A 1 -31.46 -12.55 16.12
CA ARG A 1 -30.18 -11.87 15.79
C ARG A 1 -29.98 -12.09 14.31
N GLY A 2 -29.98 -11.00 13.48
CA GLY A 2 -29.68 -11.10 12.05
C GLY A 2 -28.26 -11.66 11.86
N SER A 3 -28.06 -12.49 10.84
CA SER A 3 -26.73 -12.97 10.48
C SER A 3 -25.87 -11.80 10.00
N MET A 4 -24.67 -11.70 10.52
CA MET A 4 -23.67 -10.72 10.06
C MET A 4 -23.39 -10.95 8.56
N PRO A 5 -23.35 -9.91 7.72
CA PRO A 5 -23.00 -10.08 6.31
C PRO A 5 -21.56 -10.58 6.18
N VAL A 6 -21.29 -11.39 5.18
CA VAL A 6 -19.92 -11.76 4.80
C VAL A 6 -19.35 -10.61 3.97
N VAL A 7 -18.18 -10.10 4.38
CA VAL A 7 -17.51 -8.99 3.68
C VAL A 7 -16.08 -9.36 3.36
N PHE A 8 -15.72 -9.23 2.09
CA PHE A 8 -14.37 -9.44 1.56
C PHE A 8 -13.95 -8.23 0.72
N GLY A 9 -12.76 -7.72 0.95
CA GLY A 9 -12.16 -6.63 0.19
C GLY A 9 -10.71 -6.97 -0.17
N ALA A 10 -10.29 -6.54 -1.35
CA ALA A 10 -8.92 -6.69 -1.84
C ALA A 10 -8.57 -5.52 -2.76
N PRO A 11 -7.27 -5.30 -3.09
CA PRO A 11 -6.87 -4.35 -4.11
C PRO A 11 -7.57 -4.60 -5.45
N GLY A 12 -7.93 -3.51 -6.15
CA GLY A 12 -8.57 -3.62 -7.44
C GLY A 12 -7.70 -4.34 -8.48
N ARG A 13 -6.40 -4.10 -8.44
CA ARG A 13 -5.40 -4.79 -9.27
C ARG A 13 -4.07 -4.90 -8.55
N TYR A 14 -3.38 -6.02 -8.74
CA TYR A 14 -2.03 -6.27 -8.23
C TYR A 14 -1.10 -6.61 -9.37
N VAL A 15 0.06 -5.93 -9.44
CA VAL A 15 1.11 -6.13 -10.45
C VAL A 15 2.44 -6.34 -9.75
N GLN A 16 3.17 -7.40 -10.08
CA GLN A 16 4.47 -7.68 -9.51
C GLN A 16 5.44 -8.15 -10.59
N GLY A 17 6.64 -7.61 -10.57
CA GLY A 17 7.73 -8.02 -11.44
C GLY A 17 8.98 -7.17 -11.25
N PRO A 18 10.14 -7.60 -11.78
CA PRO A 18 11.33 -6.76 -11.76
C PRO A 18 11.19 -5.59 -12.73
N GLY A 19 11.59 -4.38 -12.30
CA GLY A 19 11.56 -3.17 -13.13
C GLY A 19 10.19 -2.52 -13.29
N GLU A 20 9.17 -2.93 -12.54
CA GLU A 20 7.80 -2.41 -12.68
C GLU A 20 7.68 -0.91 -12.36
N LEU A 21 8.56 -0.33 -11.54
CA LEU A 21 8.57 1.11 -11.29
C LEU A 21 8.92 1.93 -12.55
N GLY A 22 9.72 1.39 -13.46
CA GLY A 22 9.98 2.02 -14.77
C GLY A 22 8.76 2.03 -15.71
N HIS A 23 7.72 1.28 -15.39
CA HIS A 23 6.45 1.22 -16.13
C HIS A 23 5.29 1.90 -15.38
N LEU A 24 5.56 2.56 -14.25
CA LEU A 24 4.53 3.07 -13.36
C LEU A 24 3.58 4.06 -14.06
N GLY A 25 4.08 4.92 -14.96
CA GLY A 25 3.25 5.83 -15.76
C GLY A 25 2.17 5.08 -16.54
N ALA A 26 2.54 4.02 -17.25
CA ALA A 26 1.59 3.20 -18.00
C ALA A 26 0.63 2.41 -17.08
N ARG A 27 1.11 2.00 -15.89
CA ARG A 27 0.28 1.28 -14.93
C ARG A 27 -0.81 2.16 -14.33
N VAL A 28 -0.52 3.44 -14.03
CA VAL A 28 -1.48 4.37 -13.41
C VAL A 28 -2.35 5.13 -14.42
N ALA A 29 -2.03 5.08 -15.71
CA ALA A 29 -2.76 5.83 -16.75
C ALA A 29 -4.26 5.56 -16.82
N HIS A 30 -4.72 4.39 -16.35
CA HIS A 30 -6.14 4.06 -16.24
C HIS A 30 -6.82 4.60 -14.98
N LEU A 31 -6.04 5.05 -13.99
CA LEU A 31 -6.56 5.70 -12.78
C LEU A 31 -6.69 7.21 -12.95
N GLY A 32 -5.78 7.82 -13.71
CA GLY A 32 -5.74 9.25 -13.95
C GLY A 32 -4.59 9.63 -14.87
N HIS A 33 -4.62 10.89 -15.33
CA HIS A 33 -3.61 11.42 -16.25
C HIS A 33 -2.45 12.08 -15.52
N ARG A 34 -2.67 12.64 -14.34
CA ARG A 34 -1.67 13.41 -13.61
C ARG A 34 -1.54 12.92 -12.16
N ALA A 35 -0.53 12.11 -11.93
CA ALA A 35 -0.28 11.51 -10.64
C ALA A 35 0.34 12.51 -9.63
N PHE A 36 -0.17 12.48 -8.38
CA PHE A 36 0.45 13.07 -7.21
C PHE A 36 1.22 11.99 -6.47
N ILE A 37 2.54 11.98 -6.59
CA ILE A 37 3.40 10.94 -6.01
C ILE A 37 3.92 11.39 -4.67
N VAL A 38 3.55 10.69 -3.60
CA VAL A 38 4.02 10.95 -2.23
C VAL A 38 5.07 9.90 -1.86
N LEU A 39 6.24 10.36 -1.44
CA LEU A 39 7.37 9.49 -1.09
C LEU A 39 8.28 10.16 -0.06
N ASP A 40 9.08 9.37 0.66
CA ASP A 40 10.10 9.87 1.58
C ASP A 40 11.41 10.21 0.83
N PRO A 41 12.32 11.03 1.46
CA PRO A 41 13.58 11.44 0.81
C PRO A 41 14.47 10.24 0.42
N GLY A 42 14.48 9.18 1.22
CA GLY A 42 15.27 7.98 0.94
C GLY A 42 14.71 7.19 -0.25
N THR A 43 13.41 7.12 -0.39
CA THR A 43 12.74 6.51 -1.55
C THR A 43 12.97 7.35 -2.80
N ASP A 44 12.85 8.69 -2.71
CA ASP A 44 13.12 9.60 -3.83
C ASP A 44 14.54 9.42 -4.38
N GLY A 45 15.53 9.42 -3.50
CA GLY A 45 16.93 9.22 -3.89
C GLY A 45 17.24 7.86 -4.54
N ARG A 46 16.43 6.82 -4.26
CA ARG A 46 16.65 5.48 -4.81
C ARG A 46 15.91 5.21 -6.12
N VAL A 47 14.69 5.68 -6.25
CA VAL A 47 13.81 5.28 -7.36
C VAL A 47 13.14 6.46 -8.08
N GLY A 48 13.25 7.69 -7.57
CA GLY A 48 12.57 8.86 -8.12
C GLY A 48 12.88 9.09 -9.60
N GLN A 49 14.15 8.99 -9.99
CA GLN A 49 14.56 9.12 -11.39
C GLN A 49 13.95 8.03 -12.28
N THR A 50 13.99 6.76 -11.86
CA THR A 50 13.40 5.64 -12.61
C THR A 50 11.90 5.85 -12.85
N VAL A 51 11.20 6.39 -11.85
CA VAL A 51 9.77 6.69 -11.95
C VAL A 51 9.52 7.88 -12.88
N ASP A 52 10.28 8.97 -12.76
CA ASP A 52 10.14 10.13 -13.66
C ASP A 52 10.38 9.76 -15.13
N GLU A 53 11.38 8.94 -15.40
CA GLU A 53 11.66 8.38 -16.72
C GLU A 53 10.51 7.50 -17.23
N GLY A 54 9.93 6.65 -16.35
CA GLY A 54 8.78 5.81 -16.68
C GLY A 54 7.51 6.59 -17.02
N PHE A 55 7.31 7.76 -16.41
CA PHE A 55 6.22 8.68 -16.80
C PHE A 55 6.56 9.43 -18.08
N SER A 56 7.80 9.87 -18.25
CA SER A 56 8.22 10.61 -19.45
C SER A 56 8.12 9.78 -20.73
N GLY A 57 8.27 8.46 -20.63
CA GLY A 57 8.09 7.51 -21.73
C GLY A 57 6.63 7.10 -22.01
N CYS A 58 5.66 7.62 -21.25
CA CYS A 58 4.26 7.22 -21.35
C CYS A 58 3.40 8.33 -21.96
N GLU A 59 2.91 8.14 -23.19
CA GLU A 59 2.04 9.11 -23.89
C GLU A 59 0.69 9.31 -23.17
N SER A 60 0.21 8.30 -22.44
CA SER A 60 -1.08 8.32 -21.75
C SER A 60 -1.04 9.00 -20.38
N ALA A 61 0.14 9.35 -19.86
CA ALA A 61 0.32 9.99 -18.57
C ALA A 61 1.04 11.34 -18.72
N SER A 62 0.54 12.35 -18.00
CA SER A 62 1.23 13.62 -17.88
C SER A 62 2.38 13.52 -16.90
N LYS A 63 3.30 14.50 -16.94
CA LYS A 63 4.38 14.60 -15.96
C LYS A 63 3.81 14.59 -14.55
N PRO A 64 4.28 13.66 -13.66
CA PRO A 64 3.78 13.53 -12.30
C PRO A 64 4.24 14.71 -11.43
N VAL A 65 3.55 14.90 -10.32
CA VAL A 65 3.95 15.84 -9.28
C VAL A 65 4.54 15.05 -8.13
N PHE A 66 5.84 15.13 -7.93
CA PHE A 66 6.51 14.55 -6.79
C PHE A 66 6.32 15.42 -5.54
N ARG A 67 5.98 14.79 -4.44
CA ARG A 67 5.90 15.41 -3.12
C ARG A 67 6.72 14.61 -2.14
N VAL A 68 7.97 15.00 -1.97
CA VAL A 68 8.83 14.45 -0.93
C VAL A 68 8.33 14.92 0.43
N TYR A 69 8.09 13.98 1.35
CA TYR A 69 7.54 14.25 2.67
C TYR A 69 8.21 13.37 3.73
N ASP A 70 8.61 13.97 4.85
CA ASP A 70 9.29 13.27 5.95
C ASP A 70 8.64 13.51 7.33
N GLY A 71 7.43 14.03 7.33
CA GLY A 71 6.68 14.28 8.57
C GLY A 71 5.91 13.04 9.06
N PRO A 72 5.15 13.19 10.16
CA PRO A 72 4.26 12.16 10.66
C PRO A 72 3.07 11.91 9.73
N CYS A 73 2.51 10.72 9.79
CA CYS A 73 1.23 10.40 9.16
C CYS A 73 0.09 10.97 10.04
N SER A 74 -0.02 12.31 10.11
CA SER A 74 -1.08 12.96 10.89
C SER A 74 -2.23 13.41 9.99
N GLU A 75 -3.44 13.44 10.55
CA GLU A 75 -4.62 13.89 9.80
C GLU A 75 -4.42 15.29 9.22
N ARG A 76 -3.84 16.22 10.00
CA ARG A 76 -3.55 17.57 9.57
C ARG A 76 -2.61 17.59 8.34
N ALA A 77 -1.54 16.82 8.38
CA ALA A 77 -0.58 16.73 7.28
C ALA A 77 -1.21 16.10 6.04
N CYS A 78 -1.93 14.98 6.19
CA CYS A 78 -2.59 14.30 5.08
C CYS A 78 -3.65 15.19 4.40
N ARG A 79 -4.45 15.93 5.17
CA ARG A 79 -5.40 16.94 4.62
C ARG A 79 -4.68 18.09 3.92
N GLY A 80 -3.50 18.50 4.41
CA GLY A 80 -2.65 19.49 3.74
C GLY A 80 -2.16 19.02 2.38
N LEU A 81 -1.64 17.78 2.33
CA LEU A 81 -1.19 17.14 1.08
C LEU A 81 -2.36 16.92 0.10
N ALA A 82 -3.53 16.53 0.58
CA ALA A 82 -4.74 16.35 -0.24
C ALA A 82 -5.15 17.70 -0.90
N ARG A 83 -5.17 18.78 -0.14
CA ARG A 83 -5.43 20.11 -0.71
C ARG A 83 -4.41 20.51 -1.77
N ALA A 84 -3.12 20.25 -1.54
CA ALA A 84 -2.07 20.51 -2.52
C ALA A 84 -2.26 19.66 -3.79
N CYS A 85 -2.63 18.40 -3.65
CA CYS A 85 -2.95 17.48 -4.76
C CYS A 85 -4.05 18.09 -5.66
N VAL A 86 -5.16 18.50 -5.06
CA VAL A 86 -6.31 19.10 -5.77
C VAL A 86 -5.92 20.44 -6.42
N GLN A 87 -5.20 21.32 -5.70
CA GLN A 87 -4.74 22.61 -6.25
C GLN A 87 -3.82 22.44 -7.45
N LEU A 88 -2.99 21.41 -7.46
CA LEU A 88 -2.10 21.06 -8.57
C LEU A 88 -2.82 20.30 -9.70
N LYS A 89 -4.14 20.12 -9.59
CA LYS A 89 -5.00 19.42 -10.56
C LYS A 89 -4.51 18.00 -10.85
N CYS A 90 -4.00 17.31 -9.83
CA CYS A 90 -3.74 15.89 -9.93
C CYS A 90 -5.05 15.13 -9.79
N ASP A 91 -5.17 14.00 -10.48
CA ASP A 91 -6.40 13.22 -10.60
C ASP A 91 -6.24 11.76 -10.13
N CYS A 92 -5.04 11.40 -9.67
CA CYS A 92 -4.77 10.16 -8.93
C CYS A 92 -3.61 10.37 -7.95
N VAL A 93 -3.57 9.54 -6.92
CA VAL A 93 -2.52 9.54 -5.89
C VAL A 93 -1.67 8.28 -6.02
N VAL A 94 -0.35 8.43 -5.90
CA VAL A 94 0.59 7.30 -5.83
C VAL A 94 1.38 7.41 -4.53
N GLY A 95 1.34 6.37 -3.71
CA GLY A 95 2.17 6.24 -2.51
C GLY A 95 3.38 5.36 -2.77
N MET A 96 4.59 5.85 -2.47
CA MET A 96 5.82 5.07 -2.66
C MET A 96 6.65 5.08 -1.39
N GLY A 97 7.08 3.91 -0.94
CA GLY A 97 7.90 3.78 0.26
C GLY A 97 7.54 2.59 1.13
N GLY A 98 7.82 2.68 2.42
CA GLY A 98 7.36 1.75 3.44
C GLY A 98 5.96 2.10 3.96
N GLY A 99 5.47 1.33 4.93
CA GLY A 99 4.10 1.44 5.47
C GLY A 99 3.66 2.86 5.79
N LYS A 100 4.50 3.68 6.44
CA LYS A 100 4.20 5.10 6.73
C LYS A 100 3.81 5.89 5.48
N MET A 101 4.57 5.73 4.39
CA MET A 101 4.30 6.48 3.16
C MET A 101 3.04 5.99 2.45
N LEU A 102 2.79 4.68 2.50
CA LEU A 102 1.58 4.09 1.95
C LEU A 102 0.34 4.57 2.73
N ASP A 103 0.43 4.64 4.05
CA ASP A 103 -0.65 5.15 4.90
C ASP A 103 -0.93 6.64 4.65
N ILE A 104 0.12 7.46 4.50
CA ILE A 104 -0.04 8.87 4.10
C ILE A 104 -0.75 8.96 2.75
N ALA A 105 -0.33 8.18 1.75
CA ALA A 105 -0.95 8.23 0.42
C ALA A 105 -2.41 7.76 0.44
N LYS A 106 -2.75 6.74 1.22
CA LYS A 106 -4.12 6.29 1.47
C LYS A 106 -4.98 7.42 2.05
N ALA A 107 -4.50 8.07 3.11
CA ALA A 107 -5.21 9.18 3.72
C ALA A 107 -5.34 10.38 2.77
N VAL A 108 -4.29 10.69 1.99
CA VAL A 108 -4.34 11.76 0.96
C VAL A 108 -5.39 11.44 -0.10
N ALA A 109 -5.39 10.22 -0.64
CA ALA A 109 -6.37 9.79 -1.64
C ALA A 109 -7.81 9.85 -1.08
N TYR A 110 -8.00 9.40 0.16
CA TYR A 110 -9.29 9.46 0.85
C TYR A 110 -9.79 10.89 0.99
N TYR A 111 -8.96 11.83 1.50
CA TYR A 111 -9.38 13.22 1.68
C TYR A 111 -9.49 14.03 0.38
N ALA A 112 -8.83 13.58 -0.69
CA ALA A 112 -8.94 14.18 -2.03
C ALA A 112 -10.04 13.51 -2.88
N GLU A 113 -10.63 12.41 -2.41
CA GLU A 113 -11.61 11.59 -3.15
C GLU A 113 -11.08 11.11 -4.51
N LEU A 114 -9.80 10.70 -4.56
CA LEU A 114 -9.10 10.31 -5.78
C LEU A 114 -8.74 8.81 -5.78
N PRO A 115 -8.57 8.21 -6.98
CA PRO A 115 -8.01 6.88 -7.12
C PRO A 115 -6.60 6.77 -6.53
N LEU A 116 -6.27 5.57 -6.01
CA LEU A 116 -5.03 5.30 -5.31
C LEU A 116 -4.26 4.14 -5.94
N CYS A 117 -3.00 4.42 -6.26
CA CYS A 117 -1.97 3.41 -6.49
C CYS A 117 -0.99 3.39 -5.29
N VAL A 118 -0.55 2.21 -4.87
CA VAL A 118 0.57 2.09 -3.94
C VAL A 118 1.71 1.28 -4.57
N ALA A 119 2.93 1.73 -4.35
CA ALA A 119 4.15 1.11 -4.85
C ALA A 119 5.15 0.92 -3.68
N PRO A 120 5.05 -0.18 -2.93
CA PRO A 120 5.93 -0.45 -1.81
C PRO A 120 7.39 -0.61 -2.29
N THR A 121 8.33 -0.02 -1.55
CA THR A 121 9.78 -0.17 -1.78
C THR A 121 10.43 -1.12 -0.79
N VAL A 122 9.66 -1.61 0.17
CA VAL A 122 10.04 -2.62 1.16
C VAL A 122 8.85 -3.55 1.40
N ALA A 123 9.10 -4.82 1.69
CA ALA A 123 8.07 -5.80 2.01
C ALA A 123 8.06 -6.06 3.52
N SER A 124 7.72 -5.04 4.32
CA SER A 124 7.80 -5.09 5.79
C SER A 124 6.47 -5.29 6.50
N SER A 125 5.34 -5.20 5.80
CA SER A 125 3.99 -5.38 6.33
C SER A 125 2.95 -5.58 5.21
N ASP A 126 1.71 -5.83 5.59
CA ASP A 126 0.53 -5.95 4.71
C ASP A 126 -0.04 -4.60 4.24
N ALA A 127 0.48 -3.48 4.73
CA ALA A 127 0.02 -2.13 4.41
C ALA A 127 -0.28 -1.87 2.92
N PRO A 128 0.46 -2.44 1.94
CA PRO A 128 0.14 -2.22 0.53
C PRO A 128 -1.27 -2.66 0.11
N CYS A 129 -1.85 -3.64 0.77
CA CYS A 129 -3.11 -4.26 0.35
C CYS A 129 -4.30 -3.93 1.26
N SER A 130 -4.07 -3.28 2.41
CA SER A 130 -5.13 -3.01 3.40
C SER A 130 -5.96 -1.77 3.07
N ALA A 131 -7.25 -1.80 3.45
CA ALA A 131 -8.17 -0.67 3.40
C ALA A 131 -8.11 0.16 4.70
N LEU A 132 -6.90 0.38 5.21
CA LEU A 132 -6.65 1.03 6.49
C LEU A 132 -5.44 1.95 6.38
N SER A 133 -5.48 3.09 7.06
CA SER A 133 -4.34 3.97 7.30
C SER A 133 -4.21 4.23 8.79
N VAL A 134 -3.01 4.07 9.34
CA VAL A 134 -2.73 4.38 10.74
C VAL A 134 -2.35 5.85 10.86
N LEU A 135 -3.16 6.61 11.60
CA LEU A 135 -2.90 8.02 11.84
C LEU A 135 -2.26 8.24 13.22
N TYR A 136 -1.35 9.19 13.24
CA TYR A 136 -0.63 9.62 14.43
C TYR A 136 -0.93 11.10 14.69
N ASP A 137 -0.76 11.53 15.92
CA ASP A 137 -0.75 12.95 16.24
C ASP A 137 0.54 13.63 15.70
N ASP A 138 0.61 14.95 15.79
CA ASP A 138 1.81 15.69 15.35
C ASP A 138 3.05 15.41 16.21
N GLY A 139 2.89 14.79 17.38
CA GLY A 139 3.96 14.34 18.27
C GLY A 139 4.44 12.92 17.97
N GLY A 140 3.79 12.20 17.04
CA GLY A 140 4.15 10.84 16.64
C GLY A 140 3.52 9.75 17.51
N SER A 141 2.56 10.07 18.39
CA SER A 141 1.79 9.09 19.14
C SER A 141 0.61 8.59 18.31
N PHE A 142 0.22 7.32 18.50
CA PHE A 142 -0.97 6.76 17.85
C PHE A 142 -2.21 7.64 18.16
N ASP A 143 -2.93 8.03 17.11
CA ASP A 143 -4.19 8.78 17.22
C ASP A 143 -5.38 7.84 16.94
N LYS A 144 -5.50 7.34 15.72
CA LYS A 144 -6.64 6.51 15.30
C LYS A 144 -6.34 5.71 14.03
N TYR A 145 -7.20 4.75 13.77
CA TYR A 145 -7.32 4.13 12.46
C TYR A 145 -8.26 4.94 11.56
N LEU A 146 -7.83 5.21 10.33
CA LEU A 146 -8.69 5.70 9.26
C LEU A 146 -9.08 4.50 8.40
N HIS A 147 -10.31 4.02 8.57
CA HIS A 147 -10.87 2.98 7.71
C HIS A 147 -11.26 3.59 6.37
N LEU A 148 -10.85 2.93 5.31
CA LEU A 148 -11.14 3.34 3.94
C LEU A 148 -12.29 2.49 3.39
N ASP A 149 -13.10 3.06 2.51
CA ASP A 149 -14.23 2.35 1.90
C ASP A 149 -13.77 1.19 0.99
N ARG A 150 -12.52 1.24 0.53
CA ARG A 150 -11.91 0.23 -0.34
C ARG A 150 -10.40 0.17 -0.17
N ALA A 151 -9.83 -0.99 -0.48
CA ALA A 151 -8.39 -1.17 -0.64
C ALA A 151 -7.87 -0.36 -1.86
N PRO A 152 -6.55 -0.17 -2.02
CA PRO A 152 -5.99 0.55 -3.17
C PRO A 152 -6.51 0.02 -4.51
N ASP A 153 -6.77 0.93 -5.46
CA ASP A 153 -7.21 0.57 -6.82
C ASP A 153 -6.12 -0.21 -7.56
N LEU A 154 -4.85 0.09 -7.28
CA LEU A 154 -3.69 -0.56 -7.88
C LEU A 154 -2.56 -0.72 -6.86
N VAL A 155 -1.96 -1.90 -6.85
CA VAL A 155 -0.70 -2.19 -6.15
C VAL A 155 0.35 -2.57 -7.18
N VAL A 156 1.51 -1.88 -7.17
CA VAL A 156 2.63 -2.16 -8.07
C VAL A 156 3.86 -2.51 -7.23
N VAL A 157 4.33 -3.74 -7.35
CA VAL A 157 5.49 -4.27 -6.62
C VAL A 157 6.64 -4.49 -7.58
N ASP A 158 7.70 -3.70 -7.42
CA ASP A 158 8.95 -3.93 -8.13
C ASP A 158 9.84 -4.88 -7.31
N SER A 159 9.90 -6.13 -7.71
CA SER A 159 10.65 -7.17 -6.99
C SER A 159 12.16 -6.89 -6.96
N ALA A 160 12.72 -6.19 -7.95
CA ALA A 160 14.13 -5.80 -7.95
C ALA A 160 14.43 -4.69 -6.93
N VAL A 161 13.46 -3.81 -6.65
CA VAL A 161 13.58 -2.80 -5.59
C VAL A 161 13.45 -3.45 -4.21
N ILE A 162 12.47 -4.32 -4.03
CA ILE A 162 12.28 -5.07 -2.78
C ILE A 162 13.52 -5.90 -2.42
N ALA A 163 14.11 -6.60 -3.40
CA ALA A 163 15.30 -7.42 -3.20
C ALA A 163 16.56 -6.63 -2.79
N ARG A 164 16.59 -5.32 -3.00
CA ARG A 164 17.69 -4.44 -2.57
C ARG A 164 17.43 -3.77 -1.22
N ALA A 165 16.25 -3.96 -0.66
CA ALA A 165 15.92 -3.43 0.66
C ALA A 165 16.64 -4.24 1.76
N PRO A 166 16.86 -3.65 2.95
CA PRO A 166 17.48 -4.38 4.05
C PRO A 166 16.71 -5.66 4.42
N ALA A 167 17.39 -6.79 4.48
CA ALA A 167 16.80 -8.12 4.71
C ALA A 167 15.92 -8.19 5.98
N HIS A 168 16.23 -7.41 7.03
CA HIS A 168 15.41 -7.37 8.24
C HIS A 168 13.99 -6.85 7.99
N LEU A 169 13.78 -5.99 6.97
CA LEU A 169 12.44 -5.51 6.59
C LEU A 169 11.62 -6.61 5.91
N LEU A 170 12.26 -7.44 5.08
CA LEU A 170 11.61 -8.63 4.53
C LEU A 170 11.24 -9.62 5.64
N VAL A 171 12.14 -9.83 6.62
CA VAL A 171 11.86 -10.69 7.79
C VAL A 171 10.69 -10.14 8.62
N ALA A 172 10.59 -8.82 8.79
CA ALA A 172 9.43 -8.20 9.45
C ALA A 172 8.13 -8.52 8.72
N GLY A 173 8.10 -8.37 7.38
CA GLY A 173 6.93 -8.72 6.56
C GLY A 173 6.60 -10.23 6.57
N MET A 174 7.62 -11.09 6.66
CA MET A 174 7.38 -12.52 6.86
C MET A 174 6.71 -12.81 8.20
N GLY A 175 7.08 -12.08 9.26
CA GLY A 175 6.42 -12.19 10.57
C GLY A 175 4.97 -11.74 10.54
N ASP A 176 4.70 -10.63 9.87
CA ASP A 176 3.37 -10.08 9.64
C ASP A 176 2.50 -11.06 8.84
N ALA A 177 3.03 -11.57 7.72
CA ALA A 177 2.37 -12.59 6.90
C ALA A 177 2.10 -13.90 7.64
N LEU A 178 3.01 -14.30 8.54
CA LEU A 178 2.82 -15.48 9.40
C LEU A 178 1.66 -15.28 10.36
N ALA A 179 1.53 -14.10 10.99
CA ALA A 179 0.47 -13.77 11.93
C ALA A 179 -0.90 -13.80 11.26
N THR A 180 -1.01 -13.32 10.02
CA THR A 180 -2.27 -13.21 9.25
C THR A 180 -3.09 -14.50 9.22
N TYR A 181 -2.45 -15.66 9.05
CA TYR A 181 -3.17 -16.94 9.04
C TYR A 181 -3.81 -17.26 10.40
N PHE A 182 -3.08 -17.02 11.48
CA PHE A 182 -3.57 -17.30 12.85
C PHE A 182 -4.67 -16.33 13.26
N GLU A 183 -4.54 -15.06 12.88
CA GLU A 183 -5.55 -14.03 13.13
C GLU A 183 -6.83 -14.29 12.35
N ALA A 184 -6.73 -14.61 11.06
CA ALA A 184 -7.88 -14.97 10.23
C ALA A 184 -8.61 -16.21 10.77
N ARG A 185 -7.86 -17.22 11.24
CA ARG A 185 -8.42 -18.41 11.87
C ARG A 185 -9.14 -18.08 13.17
N ALA A 186 -8.51 -17.28 14.04
CA ALA A 186 -9.12 -16.88 15.31
C ALA A 186 -10.39 -16.05 15.09
N CYS A 187 -10.39 -15.12 14.15
CA CYS A 187 -11.57 -14.35 13.76
C CYS A 187 -12.71 -15.26 13.31
N ARG A 188 -12.42 -16.25 12.46
CA ARG A 188 -13.42 -17.22 11.98
C ARG A 188 -13.96 -18.12 13.09
N GLU A 189 -13.08 -18.67 13.96
CA GLU A 189 -13.45 -19.57 15.04
C GLU A 189 -14.28 -18.87 16.13
N SER A 190 -13.98 -17.59 16.40
CA SER A 190 -14.75 -16.79 17.35
C SER A 190 -16.07 -16.25 16.78
N ALA A 191 -16.32 -16.41 15.46
CA ALA A 191 -17.39 -15.75 14.75
C ALA A 191 -17.38 -14.21 14.96
N GLY A 192 -16.18 -13.66 15.13
CA GLY A 192 -15.93 -12.24 15.31
C GLY A 192 -16.10 -11.43 14.02
N GLU A 193 -16.22 -10.14 14.20
CA GLU A 193 -16.24 -9.15 13.12
C GLU A 193 -14.82 -8.97 12.57
N ASN A 194 -14.67 -8.93 11.24
CA ASN A 194 -13.40 -8.62 10.59
C ASN A 194 -13.22 -7.08 10.44
N GLU A 195 -12.05 -6.62 9.97
CA GLU A 195 -11.73 -5.21 9.78
C GLU A 195 -12.67 -4.47 8.78
N LEU A 196 -13.46 -5.20 8.01
CA LEU A 196 -14.45 -4.66 7.09
C LEU A 196 -15.89 -4.70 7.66
N ALA A 197 -16.02 -4.87 8.97
CA ALA A 197 -17.29 -4.93 9.70
C ALA A 197 -18.22 -6.07 9.23
N GLY A 198 -17.64 -7.21 8.86
CA GLY A 198 -18.38 -8.39 8.39
C GLY A 198 -17.83 -9.71 8.93
N ALA A 199 -18.55 -10.79 8.65
CA ALA A 199 -18.10 -12.14 8.94
C ALA A 199 -16.93 -12.54 8.02
N SER A 200 -16.08 -13.46 8.52
CA SER A 200 -14.96 -14.02 7.75
C SER A 200 -15.44 -14.73 6.47
N ASP A 201 -14.76 -14.47 5.37
CA ASP A 201 -15.01 -15.05 4.06
C ASP A 201 -14.14 -16.29 3.78
N VAL A 202 -14.62 -17.18 2.94
CA VAL A 202 -13.89 -18.40 2.54
C VAL A 202 -12.67 -18.04 1.68
N ALA A 203 -12.76 -17.01 0.82
CA ALA A 203 -11.64 -16.58 -0.01
C ALA A 203 -10.54 -15.95 0.84
N ALA A 204 -10.89 -15.11 1.83
CA ALA A 204 -9.92 -14.54 2.77
C ALA A 204 -9.15 -15.63 3.54
N MET A 205 -9.85 -16.67 4.01
CA MET A 205 -9.23 -17.80 4.68
C MET A 205 -8.31 -18.62 3.76
N ALA A 206 -8.70 -18.82 2.50
CA ALA A 206 -7.88 -19.52 1.51
C ALA A 206 -6.59 -18.74 1.19
N LEU A 207 -6.69 -17.41 1.04
CA LEU A 207 -5.53 -16.54 0.83
C LEU A 207 -4.59 -16.53 2.04
N ALA A 208 -5.12 -16.39 3.25
CA ALA A 208 -4.32 -16.42 4.47
C ALA A 208 -3.57 -17.76 4.63
N ARG A 209 -4.24 -18.87 4.33
CA ARG A 209 -3.63 -20.20 4.36
C ARG A 209 -2.55 -20.35 3.28
N SER A 210 -2.82 -19.93 2.04
CA SER A 210 -1.85 -19.97 0.95
C SER A 210 -0.61 -19.14 1.27
N CYS A 211 -0.80 -17.94 1.84
CA CYS A 211 0.30 -17.09 2.30
C CYS A 211 1.18 -17.82 3.34
N PHE A 212 0.56 -18.46 4.33
CA PHE A 212 1.28 -19.26 5.32
C PHE A 212 2.07 -20.42 4.68
N GLU A 213 1.45 -21.18 3.77
CA GLU A 213 2.07 -22.33 3.11
C GLU A 213 3.28 -21.89 2.26
N VAL A 214 3.16 -20.83 1.47
CA VAL A 214 4.27 -20.26 0.67
C VAL A 214 5.39 -19.76 1.57
N LEU A 215 5.06 -19.06 2.66
CA LEU A 215 6.07 -18.59 3.60
C LEU A 215 6.85 -19.74 4.24
N MET A 216 6.18 -20.82 4.62
CA MET A 216 6.84 -22.00 5.21
C MET A 216 7.69 -22.76 4.20
N ALA A 217 7.29 -22.77 2.92
CA ALA A 217 8.04 -23.44 1.85
C ALA A 217 9.28 -22.63 1.42
N ASP A 218 9.11 -21.33 1.18
CA ASP A 218 10.09 -20.53 0.45
C ASP A 218 10.74 -19.40 1.29
N GLY A 219 10.23 -19.12 2.50
CA GLY A 219 10.64 -17.97 3.29
C GLY A 219 12.14 -17.92 3.62
N LEU A 220 12.76 -19.05 3.98
CA LEU A 220 14.20 -19.11 4.25
C LEU A 220 15.04 -18.87 3.00
N GLN A 221 14.60 -19.39 1.86
CA GLN A 221 15.29 -19.17 0.58
C GLN A 221 15.15 -17.71 0.13
N ALA A 222 13.96 -17.12 0.26
CA ALA A 222 13.73 -15.71 -0.06
C ALA A 222 14.60 -14.79 0.80
N LYS A 223 14.72 -15.05 2.12
CA LYS A 223 15.63 -14.31 3.00
C LYS A 223 17.09 -14.43 2.58
N ALA A 224 17.52 -15.59 2.10
CA ALA A 224 18.90 -15.81 1.69
C ALA A 224 19.26 -15.15 0.35
N ALA A 225 18.26 -14.75 -0.42
CA ALA A 225 18.42 -14.13 -1.75
C ALA A 225 18.54 -12.57 -1.68
N VAL A 226 18.40 -11.97 -0.50
CA VAL A 226 18.39 -10.50 -0.29
C VAL A 226 19.45 -10.04 0.70
#